data_a92aa7d20d56546c91d7e5cc45d6251b
#
_entry.id   a92aa7d20d56546c91d7e5cc45d6251b
#
_cell.length_a   1.000
_cell.length_b   1.000
_cell.length_c   1.000
_cell.angle_alpha   90.00
_cell.angle_beta   90.00
_cell.angle_gamma   90.00
#
_symmetry.space_group_name_H-M   'P 1'
#
loop_
_entity.id
_entity.type
_entity.pdbx_description
1 polymer ?
#
loop_
_entity_poly.entity_id
_entity_poly.type
_entity_poly.pdbx_seq_one_letter_code
_entity_poly.pdbx_strand_id
1 'polypeptide(L)'
;MNEIKSIFKDSGIENKSIDNVLVWVKDYHSVMKNCESFSLVGDFTTIQDKTIYYSDYPTISREWFRKNNRDYFDVLCRIVAFELNKGNITINKTLSREKFACWNEDESWLYSDGVAIFGREAVKGDYSKLQSFPMLDWNDEDIQKYFTLFNPIEIKNNCTEEDMSKAINKRFEEYGISFKENSYSLIGLWMQDGNQIAMSHSATLFEIKNGFILFEKVNPEEPYVAVKFSDANEIKTYLYERVKLEDDEYGDEITDKYVITRNNKIMD
;
A
#
# COMPACT_ATOMS: atom_id res chain seq x y z
N MET A 1 13.44 0.10 22.52
CA MET A 1 12.63 0.80 21.50
C MET A 1 12.86 0.04 20.21
N ASN A 2 11.80 -0.28 19.48
CA ASN A 2 11.91 -1.06 18.28
C ASN A 2 12.67 -0.27 17.21
N GLU A 3 13.56 -0.92 16.49
CA GLU A 3 14.46 -0.29 15.53
C GLU A 3 13.67 0.51 14.47
N ILE A 4 12.63 -0.09 13.88
CA ILE A 4 11.82 0.58 12.87
C ILE A 4 11.06 1.81 13.43
N LYS A 5 10.60 1.76 14.68
CA LYS A 5 9.99 2.93 15.33
C LYS A 5 10.98 4.07 15.50
N SER A 6 12.25 3.76 15.78
CA SER A 6 13.32 4.76 15.82
C SER A 6 13.51 5.40 14.45
N ILE A 7 13.56 4.59 13.39
CA ILE A 7 13.70 5.07 12.01
C ILE A 7 12.56 6.02 11.64
N PHE A 8 11.30 5.66 11.95
CA PHE A 8 10.16 6.55 11.70
C PHE A 8 10.32 7.93 12.38
N LYS A 9 10.74 7.92 13.64
CA LYS A 9 10.96 9.17 14.42
C LYS A 9 12.13 9.98 13.88
N ASP A 10 13.26 9.32 13.62
CA ASP A 10 14.48 9.96 13.14
C ASP A 10 14.27 10.55 11.73
N SER A 11 13.36 9.97 10.94
CA SER A 11 12.94 10.50 9.64
C SER A 11 11.96 11.67 9.72
N GLY A 12 11.47 12.02 10.90
CA GLY A 12 10.59 13.17 11.10
C GLY A 12 9.12 12.90 10.79
N ILE A 13 8.68 11.64 10.76
CA ILE A 13 7.27 11.29 10.65
C ILE A 13 6.54 11.76 11.91
N GLU A 14 5.34 12.31 11.75
CA GLU A 14 4.51 12.78 12.83
C GLU A 14 4.19 11.64 13.82
N ASN A 15 4.28 11.93 15.12
CA ASN A 15 4.02 10.92 16.15
C ASN A 15 2.64 10.28 16.02
N LYS A 16 1.62 11.05 15.60
CA LYS A 16 0.27 10.53 15.38
C LYS A 16 0.26 9.44 14.30
N SER A 17 0.90 9.66 13.17
CA SER A 17 1.01 8.67 12.08
C SER A 17 1.78 7.42 12.53
N ILE A 18 2.85 7.61 13.31
CA ILE A 18 3.59 6.49 13.91
C ILE A 18 2.69 5.67 14.82
N ASP A 19 1.94 6.33 15.72
CA ASP A 19 1.08 5.66 16.68
C ASP A 19 -0.08 4.93 15.98
N ASN A 20 -0.66 5.50 14.91
CA ASN A 20 -1.68 4.86 14.10
C ASN A 20 -1.16 3.56 13.49
N VAL A 21 -0.02 3.60 12.79
CA VAL A 21 0.58 2.41 12.19
C VAL A 21 0.92 1.36 13.25
N LEU A 22 1.44 1.76 14.41
CA LEU A 22 1.72 0.84 15.52
C LEU A 22 0.46 0.17 16.08
N VAL A 23 -0.66 0.88 16.11
CA VAL A 23 -1.96 0.32 16.51
C VAL A 23 -2.43 -0.72 15.50
N TRP A 24 -2.35 -0.42 14.21
CA TRP A 24 -2.74 -1.36 13.14
C TRP A 24 -1.89 -2.63 13.13
N VAL A 25 -0.58 -2.50 13.31
CA VAL A 25 0.31 -3.66 13.44
C VAL A 25 -0.06 -4.53 14.64
N LYS A 26 -0.31 -3.92 15.80
CA LYS A 26 -0.72 -4.65 17.00
C LYS A 26 -2.06 -5.36 16.82
N ASP A 27 -3.00 -4.71 16.15
CA ASP A 27 -4.30 -5.31 15.84
C ASP A 27 -4.14 -6.54 14.95
N TYR A 28 -3.39 -6.43 13.83
CA TYR A 28 -3.08 -7.56 12.96
C TYR A 28 -2.46 -8.73 13.75
N HIS A 29 -1.42 -8.45 14.54
CA HIS A 29 -0.76 -9.46 15.35
C HIS A 29 -1.70 -10.09 16.41
N SER A 30 -2.61 -9.30 16.97
CA SER A 30 -3.57 -9.82 17.96
C SER A 30 -4.54 -10.83 17.34
N VAL A 31 -4.96 -10.60 16.10
CA VAL A 31 -5.81 -11.53 15.34
C VAL A 31 -5.03 -12.78 14.95
N MET A 32 -3.79 -12.63 14.49
CA MET A 32 -2.98 -13.74 13.98
C MET A 32 -2.30 -14.57 15.09
N LYS A 33 -2.21 -14.06 16.31
CA LYS A 33 -1.43 -14.64 17.44
C LYS A 33 -1.68 -16.13 17.69
N ASN A 34 -2.89 -16.59 17.51
CA ASN A 34 -3.28 -17.97 17.81
C ASN A 34 -3.49 -18.81 16.54
N CYS A 35 -3.06 -18.34 15.40
CA CYS A 35 -3.11 -19.10 14.17
C CYS A 35 -1.94 -20.07 14.11
N GLU A 36 -2.22 -21.37 14.32
CA GLU A 36 -1.19 -22.41 14.36
C GLU A 36 -0.43 -22.57 13.04
N SER A 37 -1.08 -22.26 11.92
CA SER A 37 -0.50 -22.36 10.57
C SER A 37 0.29 -21.12 10.18
N PHE A 38 0.35 -20.09 11.04
CA PHE A 38 0.97 -18.82 10.74
C PHE A 38 2.17 -18.58 11.67
N SER A 39 3.35 -18.46 11.09
CA SER A 39 4.58 -18.14 11.81
C SER A 39 5.24 -16.93 11.18
N LEU A 40 5.22 -15.81 11.87
CA LEU A 40 5.98 -14.63 11.44
C LEU A 40 7.49 -14.89 11.56
N VAL A 41 8.21 -14.51 10.53
CA VAL A 41 9.68 -14.43 10.58
C VAL A 41 10.03 -13.08 11.21
N GLY A 42 10.17 -13.06 12.53
CA GLY A 42 10.32 -11.83 13.30
C GLY A 42 8.99 -11.08 13.51
N ASP A 43 9.08 -9.84 13.92
CA ASP A 43 7.95 -8.92 13.98
C ASP A 43 8.23 -7.69 13.08
N PHE A 44 7.25 -6.81 12.91
CA PHE A 44 7.40 -5.61 12.08
C PHE A 44 8.55 -4.68 12.53
N THR A 45 9.09 -4.89 13.69
CA THR A 45 10.18 -4.11 14.28
C THR A 45 11.54 -4.71 14.00
N THR A 46 11.58 -5.92 13.47
CA THR A 46 12.79 -6.62 13.05
C THR A 46 13.01 -6.37 11.57
N ILE A 47 14.18 -5.84 11.22
CA ILE A 47 14.58 -5.69 9.83
C ILE A 47 14.91 -7.07 9.28
N GLN A 48 14.23 -7.44 8.21
CA GLN A 48 14.26 -8.79 7.64
C GLN A 48 15.18 -8.87 6.42
N ASP A 49 15.46 -10.08 6.00
CA ASP A 49 16.16 -10.35 4.74
C ASP A 49 15.24 -10.02 3.55
N LYS A 50 15.83 -9.49 2.48
CA LYS A 50 15.14 -9.14 1.24
C LYS A 50 14.61 -10.33 0.43
N THR A 51 14.90 -11.55 0.82
CA THR A 51 14.42 -12.78 0.18
C THR A 51 13.22 -13.41 0.87
N ILE A 52 12.54 -12.69 1.75
CA ILE A 52 11.36 -13.21 2.46
C ILE A 52 10.15 -13.22 1.53
N TYR A 53 9.56 -14.39 1.37
CA TYR A 53 8.34 -14.61 0.59
C TYR A 53 7.25 -15.23 1.49
N TYR A 54 6.01 -14.79 1.30
CA TYR A 54 4.85 -15.16 2.11
C TYR A 54 3.71 -15.75 1.27
N SER A 55 4.03 -16.53 0.23
CA SER A 55 3.08 -17.02 -0.76
C SER A 55 1.84 -17.75 -0.19
N ASP A 56 2.01 -18.49 0.90
CA ASP A 56 0.90 -19.25 1.52
C ASP A 56 0.08 -18.41 2.52
N TYR A 57 0.56 -17.24 2.91
CA TYR A 57 -0.04 -16.44 3.98
C TYR A 57 -1.40 -15.81 3.62
N PRO A 58 -1.65 -15.36 2.38
CA PRO A 58 -2.96 -14.78 2.05
C PRO A 58 -4.12 -15.72 2.37
N THR A 59 -4.05 -16.98 1.93
CA THR A 59 -5.10 -17.98 2.17
C THR A 59 -5.28 -18.27 3.66
N ILE A 60 -4.19 -18.54 4.37
CA ILE A 60 -4.18 -18.84 5.82
C ILE A 60 -4.76 -17.65 6.60
N SER A 61 -4.30 -16.44 6.31
CA SER A 61 -4.72 -15.24 7.03
C SER A 61 -6.18 -14.92 6.76
N ARG A 62 -6.64 -15.03 5.50
CA ARG A 62 -8.03 -14.76 5.10
C ARG A 62 -9.01 -15.66 5.84
N GLU A 63 -8.73 -16.95 5.89
CA GLU A 63 -9.54 -17.92 6.63
C GLU A 63 -9.56 -17.61 8.13
N TRP A 64 -8.40 -17.27 8.68
CA TRP A 64 -8.28 -16.96 10.10
C TRP A 64 -8.98 -15.67 10.49
N PHE A 65 -8.87 -14.60 9.69
CA PHE A 65 -9.58 -13.34 9.90
C PHE A 65 -11.10 -13.57 9.91
N ARG A 66 -11.63 -14.32 8.93
CA ARG A 66 -13.05 -14.65 8.85
C ARG A 66 -13.52 -15.47 10.06
N LYS A 67 -12.73 -16.44 10.51
CA LYS A 67 -13.01 -17.24 11.70
C LYS A 67 -13.08 -16.37 12.97
N ASN A 68 -12.33 -15.29 13.02
CA ASN A 68 -12.31 -14.32 14.12
C ASN A 68 -13.29 -13.15 13.89
N ASN A 69 -14.21 -13.27 12.95
CA ASN A 69 -15.19 -12.25 12.59
C ASN A 69 -14.55 -10.92 12.19
N ARG A 70 -13.40 -10.99 11.50
CA ARG A 70 -12.66 -9.85 10.98
C ARG A 70 -12.62 -9.90 9.45
N ASP A 71 -12.40 -8.76 8.87
CA ASP A 71 -12.24 -8.60 7.44
C ASP A 71 -10.77 -8.53 7.06
N TYR A 72 -10.41 -9.22 5.98
CA TYR A 72 -9.07 -9.11 5.43
C TYR A 72 -8.82 -7.76 4.74
N PHE A 73 -9.87 -6.99 4.42
CA PHE A 73 -9.77 -5.62 3.89
C PHE A 73 -9.51 -4.54 4.95
N ASP A 74 -9.09 -4.90 6.13
CA ASP A 74 -8.95 -3.95 7.23
C ASP A 74 -7.98 -2.80 6.93
N VAL A 75 -6.72 -3.11 6.64
CA VAL A 75 -5.70 -2.10 6.30
C VAL A 75 -4.84 -2.61 5.15
N LEU A 76 -4.77 -1.84 4.07
CA LEU A 76 -4.06 -2.18 2.85
C LEU A 76 -2.71 -1.46 2.76
N CYS A 77 -1.85 -1.91 1.83
CA CYS A 77 -0.53 -1.34 1.57
C CYS A 77 -0.59 0.18 1.34
N ARG A 78 -1.53 0.65 0.51
CA ARG A 78 -1.72 2.07 0.18
C ARG A 78 -2.09 2.91 1.40
N ILE A 79 -2.95 2.39 2.28
CA ILE A 79 -3.37 3.06 3.53
C ILE A 79 -2.16 3.26 4.45
N VAL A 80 -1.35 2.21 4.64
CA VAL A 80 -0.14 2.27 5.47
C VAL A 80 0.88 3.25 4.91
N ALA A 81 1.15 3.13 3.61
CA ALA A 81 2.11 4.00 2.93
C ALA A 81 1.65 5.47 2.94
N PHE A 82 0.37 5.74 2.72
CA PHE A 82 -0.17 7.10 2.80
C PHE A 82 -0.08 7.66 4.21
N GLU A 83 -0.48 6.91 5.24
CA GLU A 83 -0.39 7.38 6.63
C GLU A 83 1.01 7.83 7.01
N LEU A 84 2.04 7.09 6.61
CA LEU A 84 3.43 7.47 6.88
C LEU A 84 3.90 8.66 6.02
N ASN A 85 3.31 8.87 4.83
CA ASN A 85 3.75 9.90 3.88
C ASN A 85 2.84 11.13 3.82
N LYS A 86 1.63 11.14 4.40
CA LYS A 86 0.65 12.22 4.22
C LYS A 86 1.17 13.61 4.60
N GLY A 87 2.01 13.70 5.64
CA GLY A 87 2.67 14.95 6.02
C GLY A 87 3.73 15.43 5.03
N ASN A 88 4.16 14.56 4.12
CA ASN A 88 5.14 14.82 3.07
C ASN A 88 4.50 15.18 1.72
N ILE A 89 3.22 14.85 1.54
CA ILE A 89 2.48 15.00 0.28
C ILE A 89 1.76 16.35 0.24
N THR A 90 1.94 17.08 -0.85
CA THR A 90 1.15 18.26 -1.19
C THR A 90 0.36 18.00 -2.46
N ILE A 91 -0.94 18.30 -2.45
CA ILE A 91 -1.84 18.19 -3.60
C ILE A 91 -2.58 19.51 -3.74
N ASN A 92 -2.42 20.19 -4.90
CA ASN A 92 -2.98 21.50 -5.11
C ASN A 92 -4.47 21.47 -5.50
N LYS A 93 -4.89 20.39 -6.15
CA LYS A 93 -6.25 20.16 -6.60
C LYS A 93 -6.65 18.72 -6.30
N THR A 94 -7.74 18.52 -5.60
CA THR A 94 -8.24 17.19 -5.26
C THR A 94 -9.40 16.74 -6.14
N LEU A 95 -9.57 15.44 -6.25
CA LEU A 95 -10.78 14.84 -6.83
C LEU A 95 -11.97 15.11 -5.91
N SER A 96 -13.14 15.32 -6.52
CA SER A 96 -14.40 15.33 -5.78
C SER A 96 -14.84 13.91 -5.44
N ARG A 97 -15.54 13.77 -4.32
CA ARG A 97 -15.89 12.49 -3.71
C ARG A 97 -16.64 11.52 -4.65
N GLU A 98 -17.49 12.05 -5.51
CA GLU A 98 -18.24 11.27 -6.51
C GLU A 98 -17.36 10.62 -7.58
N LYS A 99 -16.10 11.06 -7.70
CA LYS A 99 -15.10 10.53 -8.65
C LYS A 99 -14.15 9.50 -8.04
N PHE A 100 -14.31 9.20 -6.76
CA PHE A 100 -13.46 8.18 -6.13
C PHE A 100 -13.78 6.81 -6.70
N ALA A 101 -12.75 6.09 -7.14
CA ALA A 101 -12.87 4.76 -7.70
C ALA A 101 -12.95 3.70 -6.59
N CYS A 102 -13.91 3.84 -5.68
CA CYS A 102 -14.09 2.89 -4.57
C CYS A 102 -15.55 2.51 -4.34
N TRP A 103 -16.46 3.04 -5.16
CA TRP A 103 -17.90 2.91 -4.89
C TRP A 103 -18.52 1.63 -5.44
N ASN A 104 -17.81 0.91 -6.31
CA ASN A 104 -18.31 -0.29 -6.95
C ASN A 104 -17.27 -1.42 -6.88
N GLU A 105 -17.63 -2.59 -6.36
CA GLU A 105 -16.78 -3.77 -6.22
C GLU A 105 -16.31 -4.30 -7.57
N ASP A 106 -17.19 -4.32 -8.56
CA ASP A 106 -16.93 -4.93 -9.87
C ASP A 106 -16.04 -4.07 -10.78
N GLU A 107 -15.77 -2.81 -10.43
CA GLU A 107 -15.13 -1.85 -11.33
C GLU A 107 -13.88 -1.20 -10.73
N SER A 108 -13.46 -1.58 -9.51
CA SER A 108 -12.51 -0.73 -8.79
C SER A 108 -11.37 -1.42 -8.07
N TRP A 109 -10.17 -1.03 -8.45
CA TRP A 109 -8.93 -1.29 -7.70
C TRP A 109 -8.96 -0.75 -6.25
N LEU A 110 -9.77 0.26 -5.97
CA LEU A 110 -9.84 0.93 -4.67
C LEU A 110 -11.07 0.54 -3.85
N TYR A 111 -11.80 -0.51 -4.25
CA TYR A 111 -12.97 -0.95 -3.51
C TYR A 111 -12.63 -1.32 -2.06
N SER A 112 -11.60 -2.12 -1.87
CA SER A 112 -11.12 -2.53 -0.54
C SER A 112 -10.68 -1.34 0.31
N ASP A 113 -10.03 -0.34 -0.31
CA ASP A 113 -9.65 0.92 0.34
C ASP A 113 -10.89 1.71 0.77
N GLY A 114 -11.92 1.76 -0.08
CA GLY A 114 -13.19 2.39 0.25
C GLY A 114 -13.89 1.72 1.42
N VAL A 115 -13.87 0.38 1.48
CA VAL A 115 -14.40 -0.39 2.62
C VAL A 115 -13.66 -0.02 3.91
N ALA A 116 -12.33 0.06 3.87
CA ALA A 116 -11.53 0.40 5.04
C ALA A 116 -11.74 1.86 5.50
N ILE A 117 -11.87 2.80 4.55
CA ILE A 117 -11.98 4.24 4.83
C ILE A 117 -13.39 4.65 5.24
N PHE A 118 -14.40 4.20 4.51
CA PHE A 118 -15.80 4.64 4.69
C PHE A 118 -16.67 3.65 5.45
N GLY A 119 -16.17 2.44 5.65
CA GLY A 119 -16.95 1.33 6.17
C GLY A 119 -17.82 0.66 5.10
N ARG A 120 -18.26 -0.54 5.42
CA ARG A 120 -18.97 -1.44 4.49
C ARG A 120 -20.30 -0.93 4.00
N GLU A 121 -21.01 -0.22 4.88
CA GLU A 121 -22.34 0.32 4.55
C GLU A 121 -22.27 1.45 3.53
N ALA A 122 -21.12 2.11 3.39
CA ALA A 122 -20.95 3.26 2.50
C ALA A 122 -20.61 2.85 1.07
N VAL A 123 -20.09 1.64 0.86
CA VAL A 123 -19.73 1.06 -0.44
C VAL A 123 -20.70 -0.06 -0.83
N LYS A 124 -20.84 -0.31 -2.12
CA LYS A 124 -21.73 -1.39 -2.60
C LYS A 124 -21.01 -2.72 -2.53
N GLY A 125 -21.63 -3.74 -1.93
CA GLY A 125 -21.08 -5.09 -1.84
C GLY A 125 -21.66 -5.91 -0.69
N ASP A 126 -21.40 -7.21 -0.64
CA ASP A 126 -22.02 -8.16 0.33
C ASP A 126 -21.14 -8.41 1.58
N TYR A 127 -20.34 -7.45 1.97
CA TYR A 127 -19.49 -7.55 3.16
C TYR A 127 -20.09 -6.96 4.44
N SER A 128 -21.38 -6.62 4.40
CA SER A 128 -22.08 -5.87 5.48
C SER A 128 -22.13 -6.57 6.85
N LYS A 129 -21.77 -7.86 6.92
CA LYS A 129 -21.86 -8.66 8.14
C LYS A 129 -20.55 -8.77 8.93
N LEU A 130 -19.45 -8.31 8.37
CA LEU A 130 -18.15 -8.39 9.03
C LEU A 130 -17.82 -7.08 9.75
N GLN A 131 -17.10 -7.16 10.84
CA GLN A 131 -16.72 -5.97 11.60
C GLN A 131 -15.75 -5.12 10.79
N SER A 132 -16.09 -3.85 10.57
CA SER A 132 -15.18 -2.88 9.96
C SER A 132 -14.00 -2.59 10.86
N PHE A 133 -12.87 -2.21 10.28
CA PHE A 133 -11.71 -1.73 10.99
C PHE A 133 -11.92 -0.25 11.39
N PRO A 134 -12.14 0.08 12.68
CA PRO A 134 -12.65 1.39 13.08
C PRO A 134 -11.53 2.43 13.33
N MET A 135 -10.31 2.22 12.84
CA MET A 135 -9.14 2.96 13.34
C MET A 135 -8.54 3.95 12.35
N LEU A 136 -9.23 4.29 11.26
CA LEU A 136 -8.83 5.40 10.40
C LEU A 136 -9.48 6.68 10.92
N ASP A 137 -8.66 7.59 11.43
CA ASP A 137 -9.09 8.90 11.93
C ASP A 137 -8.75 10.05 10.98
N TRP A 138 -8.77 9.75 9.67
CA TRP A 138 -8.51 10.73 8.62
C TRP A 138 -9.66 11.72 8.51
N ASN A 139 -9.30 12.98 8.32
CA ASN A 139 -10.26 14.02 7.99
C ASN A 139 -10.58 14.01 6.48
N ASP A 140 -11.56 14.83 6.07
CA ASP A 140 -11.96 14.91 4.67
C ASP A 140 -10.83 15.32 3.72
N GLU A 141 -9.89 16.15 4.18
CA GLU A 141 -8.72 16.56 3.40
C GLU A 141 -7.77 15.38 3.15
N ASP A 142 -7.48 14.58 4.17
CA ASP A 142 -6.66 13.37 4.05
C ASP A 142 -7.31 12.38 3.09
N ILE A 143 -8.62 12.16 3.20
CA ILE A 143 -9.39 11.27 2.32
C ILE A 143 -9.34 11.76 0.87
N GLN A 144 -9.55 13.04 0.62
CA GLN A 144 -9.47 13.61 -0.73
C GLN A 144 -8.06 13.49 -1.32
N LYS A 145 -7.03 13.76 -0.53
CA LYS A 145 -5.62 13.55 -0.95
C LYS A 145 -5.36 12.10 -1.30
N TYR A 146 -5.83 11.17 -0.47
CA TYR A 146 -5.68 9.74 -0.69
C TYR A 146 -6.24 9.32 -2.04
N PHE A 147 -7.52 9.57 -2.28
CA PHE A 147 -8.15 9.17 -3.54
C PHE A 147 -7.60 9.94 -4.76
N THR A 148 -7.15 11.18 -4.59
CA THR A 148 -6.50 11.91 -5.69
C THR A 148 -5.18 11.26 -6.11
N LEU A 149 -4.42 10.78 -5.12
CA LEU A 149 -3.13 10.11 -5.37
C LEU A 149 -3.31 8.73 -5.98
N PHE A 150 -4.22 7.92 -5.43
CA PHE A 150 -4.33 6.50 -5.75
C PHE A 150 -5.41 6.15 -6.78
N ASN A 151 -6.30 7.07 -7.13
CA ASN A 151 -7.36 6.79 -8.11
C ASN A 151 -6.76 6.31 -9.43
N PRO A 152 -7.31 5.25 -10.04
CA PRO A 152 -6.84 4.75 -11.33
C PRO A 152 -6.79 5.84 -12.40
N ILE A 153 -5.90 5.69 -13.36
CA ILE A 153 -5.71 6.59 -14.48
C ILE A 153 -6.18 5.87 -15.74
N GLU A 154 -7.13 6.44 -16.44
CA GLU A 154 -7.56 5.89 -17.74
C GLU A 154 -6.45 5.97 -18.77
N ILE A 155 -6.26 4.88 -19.50
CA ILE A 155 -5.26 4.75 -20.55
C ILE A 155 -5.78 3.81 -21.66
N LYS A 156 -5.10 3.79 -22.78
CA LYS A 156 -5.42 2.82 -23.85
C LYS A 156 -5.00 1.41 -23.45
N ASN A 157 -5.76 0.42 -23.88
CA ASN A 157 -5.35 -0.98 -23.74
C ASN A 157 -3.99 -1.23 -24.41
N ASN A 158 -3.19 -2.12 -23.79
CA ASN A 158 -1.85 -2.49 -24.29
C ASN A 158 -0.88 -1.30 -24.43
N CYS A 159 -0.90 -0.37 -23.47
CA CYS A 159 0.07 0.72 -23.42
C CYS A 159 1.49 0.20 -23.11
N THR A 160 2.49 0.99 -23.45
CA THR A 160 3.89 0.73 -23.09
C THR A 160 4.19 1.29 -21.69
N GLU A 161 5.30 0.86 -21.06
CA GLU A 161 5.78 1.48 -19.81
C GLU A 161 6.04 2.99 -19.97
N GLU A 162 6.45 3.42 -21.15
CA GLU A 162 6.61 4.84 -21.47
C GLU A 162 5.26 5.58 -21.47
N ASP A 163 4.20 4.96 -22.03
CA ASP A 163 2.85 5.53 -22.00
C ASP A 163 2.32 5.60 -20.58
N MET A 164 2.54 4.56 -19.76
CA MET A 164 2.21 4.56 -18.34
C MET A 164 2.94 5.69 -17.61
N SER A 165 4.25 5.80 -17.80
CA SER A 165 5.07 6.85 -17.19
C SER A 165 4.58 8.26 -17.56
N LYS A 166 4.20 8.48 -18.82
CA LYS A 166 3.62 9.76 -19.27
C LYS A 166 2.27 10.05 -18.59
N ALA A 167 1.42 9.02 -18.45
CA ALA A 167 0.11 9.16 -17.82
C ALA A 167 0.24 9.47 -16.31
N ILE A 168 1.17 8.80 -15.63
CA ILE A 168 1.47 9.04 -14.20
C ILE A 168 1.99 10.47 -14.00
N ASN A 169 2.98 10.89 -14.80
CA ASN A 169 3.53 12.25 -14.72
C ASN A 169 2.46 13.30 -14.99
N LYS A 170 1.61 13.09 -16.00
CA LYS A 170 0.48 13.97 -16.31
C LYS A 170 -0.50 14.08 -15.11
N ARG A 171 -0.79 12.98 -14.42
CA ARG A 171 -1.60 12.99 -13.19
C ARG A 171 -0.95 13.86 -12.12
N PHE A 172 0.34 13.68 -11.86
CA PHE A 172 1.05 14.47 -10.86
C PHE A 172 1.04 15.96 -11.20
N GLU A 173 1.24 16.32 -12.46
CA GLU A 173 1.18 17.70 -12.93
C GLU A 173 -0.25 18.29 -12.83
N GLU A 174 -1.26 17.57 -13.30
CA GLU A 174 -2.66 18.04 -13.34
C GLU A 174 -3.22 18.37 -11.96
N TYR A 175 -2.86 17.57 -10.96
CA TYR A 175 -3.31 17.74 -9.58
C TYR A 175 -2.32 18.50 -8.71
N GLY A 176 -1.15 18.83 -9.26
CA GLY A 176 -0.05 19.46 -8.52
C GLY A 176 0.42 18.61 -7.35
N ILE A 177 0.56 17.29 -7.58
CA ILE A 177 1.03 16.34 -6.59
C ILE A 177 2.55 16.50 -6.48
N SER A 178 3.01 16.83 -5.30
CA SER A 178 4.43 16.99 -5.01
C SER A 178 4.77 16.47 -3.62
N PHE A 179 6.06 16.21 -3.38
CA PHE A 179 6.57 15.65 -2.14
C PHE A 179 7.68 16.55 -1.60
N LYS A 180 7.72 16.74 -0.29
CA LYS A 180 8.84 17.39 0.37
C LYS A 180 10.10 16.51 0.27
N GLU A 181 11.26 17.12 0.15
CA GLU A 181 12.53 16.39 0.28
C GLU A 181 12.74 15.95 1.72
N ASN A 182 12.80 14.64 1.93
CA ASN A 182 12.99 14.02 3.24
C ASN A 182 13.83 12.75 3.09
N SER A 183 14.24 12.18 4.22
CA SER A 183 14.93 10.88 4.28
C SER A 183 13.98 9.69 4.07
N TYR A 184 12.70 9.93 3.74
CA TYR A 184 11.74 8.90 3.42
C TYR A 184 10.90 9.29 2.19
N SER A 185 10.38 8.29 1.51
CA SER A 185 9.67 8.46 0.25
C SER A 185 8.54 7.45 0.11
N LEU A 186 7.48 7.83 -0.60
CA LEU A 186 6.46 6.91 -1.07
C LEU A 186 7.01 6.13 -2.27
N ILE A 187 6.95 4.81 -2.20
CA ILE A 187 7.15 3.92 -3.34
C ILE A 187 5.79 3.51 -3.88
N GLY A 188 5.60 3.60 -5.18
CA GLY A 188 4.41 3.13 -5.88
C GLY A 188 4.79 2.17 -6.99
N LEU A 189 4.17 1.00 -7.01
CA LEU A 189 4.22 0.04 -8.11
C LEU A 189 2.93 0.18 -8.92
N TRP A 190 3.05 0.60 -10.16
CA TRP A 190 1.94 0.85 -11.05
C TRP A 190 1.82 -0.27 -12.08
N MET A 191 0.60 -0.75 -12.28
CA MET A 191 0.27 -1.82 -13.22
C MET A 191 -0.89 -1.40 -14.10
N GLN A 192 -0.97 -2.01 -15.28
CA GLN A 192 -2.12 -1.87 -16.16
C GLN A 192 -3.09 -3.02 -15.98
N ASP A 193 -4.37 -2.71 -15.90
CA ASP A 193 -5.47 -3.66 -16.03
C ASP A 193 -6.50 -3.06 -17.00
N GLY A 194 -6.71 -3.77 -18.13
CA GLY A 194 -7.59 -3.28 -19.18
C GLY A 194 -7.19 -1.88 -19.68
N ASN A 195 -8.11 -0.94 -19.55
CA ASN A 195 -7.95 0.46 -19.94
C ASN A 195 -7.57 1.39 -18.79
N GLN A 196 -7.08 0.84 -17.70
CA GLN A 196 -6.66 1.62 -16.53
C GLN A 196 -5.25 1.24 -16.08
N ILE A 197 -4.55 2.20 -15.49
CA ILE A 197 -3.36 1.94 -14.68
C ILE A 197 -3.63 2.37 -13.25
N ALA A 198 -3.21 1.56 -12.30
CA ALA A 198 -3.39 1.83 -10.89
C ALA A 198 -2.10 1.55 -10.12
N MET A 199 -1.95 2.19 -8.97
CA MET A 199 -0.90 1.84 -8.02
C MET A 199 -1.33 0.58 -7.28
N SER A 200 -0.94 -0.58 -7.80
CA SER A 200 -1.32 -1.90 -7.26
C SER A 200 -0.71 -2.14 -5.88
N HIS A 201 0.54 -1.71 -5.69
CA HIS A 201 1.22 -1.79 -4.41
C HIS A 201 1.89 -0.48 -4.03
N SER A 202 2.02 -0.23 -2.73
CA SER A 202 2.79 0.90 -2.22
C SER A 202 3.44 0.61 -0.87
N ALA A 203 4.58 1.28 -0.64
CA ALA A 203 5.42 1.14 0.53
C ALA A 203 6.05 2.48 0.93
N THR A 204 6.66 2.53 2.11
CA THR A 204 7.48 3.67 2.52
C THR A 204 8.94 3.26 2.55
N LEU A 205 9.77 3.98 1.80
CA LEU A 205 11.21 3.80 1.73
C LEU A 205 11.91 4.79 2.63
N PHE A 206 12.78 4.31 3.49
CA PHE A 206 13.64 5.11 4.37
C PHE A 206 15.08 5.04 3.91
N GLU A 207 15.72 6.19 3.76
CA GLU A 207 17.17 6.28 3.57
C GLU A 207 17.86 6.17 4.92
N ILE A 208 18.80 5.25 5.03
CA ILE A 208 19.61 5.06 6.21
C ILE A 208 21.09 5.19 5.86
N LYS A 209 21.96 5.30 6.86
CA LYS A 209 23.40 5.51 6.65
C LYS A 209 24.05 4.52 5.66
N ASN A 210 23.57 3.27 5.64
CA ASN A 210 24.16 2.21 4.84
C ASN A 210 23.09 1.50 3.99
N GLY A 211 22.36 2.24 3.16
CA GLY A 211 21.34 1.70 2.25
C GLY A 211 19.94 2.19 2.57
N PHE A 212 18.97 1.30 2.43
CA PHE A 212 17.56 1.61 2.52
C PHE A 212 16.81 0.60 3.37
N ILE A 213 15.68 1.02 3.94
CA ILE A 213 14.69 0.15 4.55
C ILE A 213 13.36 0.43 3.87
N LEU A 214 12.74 -0.60 3.29
CA LEU A 214 11.38 -0.57 2.78
C LEU A 214 10.46 -1.09 3.88
N PHE A 215 9.49 -0.27 4.28
CA PHE A 215 8.44 -0.68 5.19
C PHE A 215 7.12 -0.78 4.44
N GLU A 216 6.48 -1.92 4.53
CA GLU A 216 5.26 -2.23 3.80
C GLU A 216 4.32 -3.13 4.58
N LYS A 217 3.05 -3.05 4.25
CA LYS A 217 2.09 -4.14 4.41
C LYS A 217 1.94 -4.78 3.04
N VAL A 218 2.34 -6.02 2.93
CA VAL A 218 2.52 -6.63 1.60
C VAL A 218 1.17 -6.76 0.88
N ASN A 219 0.22 -7.43 1.50
CA ASN A 219 -1.17 -7.59 1.08
C ASN A 219 -2.11 -7.32 2.26
N PRO A 220 -3.42 -7.20 2.04
CA PRO A 220 -4.38 -7.12 3.14
C PRO A 220 -4.23 -8.24 4.16
N GLU A 221 -3.96 -9.44 3.71
CA GLU A 221 -3.84 -10.65 4.51
C GLU A 221 -2.43 -10.89 5.08
N GLU A 222 -1.40 -10.35 4.44
CA GLU A 222 -0.01 -10.58 4.82
C GLU A 222 0.48 -9.65 5.93
N PRO A 223 1.59 -9.97 6.60
CA PRO A 223 2.13 -9.17 7.69
C PRO A 223 2.72 -7.83 7.23
N TYR A 224 2.95 -6.97 8.20
CA TYR A 224 3.82 -5.80 8.05
C TYR A 224 5.27 -6.26 8.08
N VAL A 225 6.09 -5.74 7.19
CA VAL A 225 7.51 -6.07 7.11
C VAL A 225 8.39 -4.84 6.95
N ALA A 226 9.63 -4.95 7.42
CA ALA A 226 10.69 -3.99 7.20
C ALA A 226 11.87 -4.72 6.54
N VAL A 227 12.19 -4.39 5.30
CA VAL A 227 13.19 -5.10 4.50
C VAL A 227 14.35 -4.17 4.18
N LYS A 228 15.57 -4.64 4.38
CA LYS A 228 16.78 -3.87 4.17
C LYS A 228 17.38 -4.14 2.80
N PHE A 229 17.84 -3.07 2.15
CA PHE A 229 18.50 -3.09 0.86
C PHE A 229 19.79 -2.28 0.90
N SER A 230 20.77 -2.66 0.08
CA SER A 230 22.03 -1.92 -0.06
C SER A 230 21.92 -0.79 -1.10
N ASP A 231 21.07 -0.95 -2.11
CA ASP A 231 20.84 0.03 -3.15
C ASP A 231 19.39 0.02 -3.70
N ALA A 232 19.06 1.00 -4.52
CA ALA A 232 17.72 1.18 -5.07
C ALA A 232 17.34 0.10 -6.12
N ASN A 233 18.31 -0.50 -6.83
CA ASN A 233 18.03 -1.52 -7.82
C ASN A 233 17.57 -2.83 -7.16
N GLU A 234 18.08 -3.13 -5.98
CA GLU A 234 17.63 -4.27 -5.20
C GLU A 234 16.15 -4.14 -4.80
N ILE A 235 15.67 -2.91 -4.54
CA ILE A 235 14.26 -2.64 -4.22
C ILE A 235 13.39 -2.92 -5.45
N LYS A 236 13.84 -2.45 -6.62
CA LYS A 236 13.14 -2.67 -7.89
C LYS A 236 12.99 -4.16 -8.18
N THR A 237 14.09 -4.92 -8.06
CA THR A 237 14.09 -6.38 -8.23
C THR A 237 13.15 -7.05 -7.23
N TYR A 238 13.19 -6.68 -5.97
CA TYR A 238 12.33 -7.22 -4.92
C TYR A 238 10.84 -7.01 -5.24
N LEU A 239 10.46 -5.80 -5.67
CA LEU A 239 9.06 -5.50 -6.01
C LEU A 239 8.59 -6.29 -7.23
N TYR A 240 9.43 -6.46 -8.24
CA TYR A 240 9.10 -7.28 -9.42
C TYR A 240 8.94 -8.77 -9.07
N GLU A 241 9.85 -9.31 -8.26
CA GLU A 241 9.77 -10.70 -7.82
C GLU A 241 8.49 -10.95 -7.00
N ARG A 242 8.09 -9.99 -6.16
CA ARG A 242 6.84 -10.04 -5.39
C ARG A 242 5.62 -10.13 -6.29
N VAL A 243 5.52 -9.23 -7.27
CA VAL A 243 4.39 -9.24 -8.22
C VAL A 243 4.33 -10.55 -8.97
N LYS A 244 5.46 -11.03 -9.47
CA LYS A 244 5.53 -12.29 -10.22
C LYS A 244 5.06 -13.49 -9.39
N LEU A 245 5.32 -13.52 -8.09
CA LEU A 245 4.81 -14.57 -7.21
C LEU A 245 3.30 -14.48 -7.00
N GLU A 246 2.75 -13.26 -6.91
CA GLU A 246 1.30 -13.05 -6.82
C GLU A 246 0.60 -13.53 -8.10
N ASP A 247 1.18 -13.28 -9.27
CA ASP A 247 0.68 -13.75 -10.57
C ASP A 247 0.61 -15.27 -10.66
N ASP A 248 1.70 -15.92 -10.25
CA ASP A 248 1.79 -17.39 -10.26
C ASP A 248 0.73 -18.02 -9.32
N GLU A 249 0.36 -17.33 -8.22
CA GLU A 249 -0.62 -17.80 -7.26
C GLU A 249 -2.07 -17.63 -7.76
N TYR A 250 -2.39 -16.51 -8.40
CA TYR A 250 -3.75 -16.21 -8.84
C TYR A 250 -4.06 -16.64 -10.27
N GLY A 251 -3.04 -17.09 -11.02
CA GLY A 251 -3.19 -17.58 -12.39
C GLY A 251 -3.59 -16.50 -13.40
N ASP A 252 -3.41 -15.26 -13.03
CA ASP A 252 -3.68 -14.12 -13.89
C ASP A 252 -2.50 -13.92 -14.85
N GLU A 253 -2.78 -13.76 -16.15
CA GLU A 253 -1.82 -13.25 -17.11
C GLU A 253 -1.57 -11.77 -16.82
N ILE A 254 -0.81 -11.45 -15.77
CA ILE A 254 -0.45 -10.07 -15.50
C ILE A 254 0.44 -9.59 -16.66
N THR A 255 0.14 -8.41 -17.10
CA THR A 255 0.96 -7.74 -18.10
C THR A 255 2.37 -7.53 -17.55
N ASP A 256 3.39 -8.01 -18.26
CA ASP A 256 4.82 -7.85 -17.93
C ASP A 256 5.30 -6.38 -17.83
N LYS A 257 4.37 -5.44 -17.61
CA LYS A 257 4.62 -4.00 -17.68
C LYS A 257 4.33 -3.33 -16.36
N TYR A 258 5.39 -2.82 -15.77
CA TYR A 258 5.33 -2.12 -14.49
C TYR A 258 6.07 -0.81 -14.55
N VAL A 259 5.55 0.18 -13.82
CA VAL A 259 6.28 1.41 -13.56
C VAL A 259 6.41 1.58 -12.06
N ILE A 260 7.63 1.76 -11.59
CA ILE A 260 7.89 2.06 -10.18
C ILE A 260 8.15 3.55 -10.04
N THR A 261 7.49 4.16 -9.08
CA THR A 261 7.75 5.55 -8.70
C THR A 261 8.33 5.64 -7.32
N ARG A 262 9.26 6.58 -7.14
CA ARG A 262 9.68 7.07 -5.83
C ARG A 262 9.20 8.52 -5.70
N ASN A 263 8.23 8.76 -4.83
CA ASN A 263 7.48 10.00 -4.82
C ASN A 263 6.84 10.28 -6.19
N ASN A 264 7.14 11.43 -6.79
CA ASN A 264 6.69 11.81 -8.14
C ASN A 264 7.74 11.58 -9.24
N LYS A 265 8.73 10.73 -9.02
CA LYS A 265 9.76 10.40 -10.01
C LYS A 265 9.71 8.92 -10.36
N ILE A 266 9.76 8.64 -11.66
CA ILE A 266 9.93 7.27 -12.15
C ILE A 266 11.31 6.76 -11.73
N MET A 267 11.38 5.53 -11.27
CA MET A 267 12.63 4.84 -10.98
C MET A 267 13.08 4.10 -12.24
N ASP A 268 14.22 4.53 -12.80
CA ASP A 268 14.85 3.92 -13.97
C ASP A 268 15.47 2.56 -13.65
#